data_0985764914bf46277aa5b63346519e8b
#
_entry.id   0985764914bf46277aa5b63346519e8b
#
_cell.length_a   1.000
_cell.length_b   1.000
_cell.length_c   1.000
_cell.angle_alpha   90.00
_cell.angle_beta   90.00
_cell.angle_gamma   90.00
#
_symmetry.space_group_name_H-M   'P 1'
#
loop_
_entity.id
_entity.type
_entity.pdbx_description
1 polymer ?
#
loop_
_entity_poly.entity_id
_entity_poly.type
_entity_poly.pdbx_seq_one_letter_code
_entity_poly.pdbx_strand_id
1 'polypeptide(L)'
;AFWAPLAEAADVCEQHDFELRRVDQSRHVMIVAADLHLANRPTATGDLRQFAEGFIAETTAFASAQSVPTYLMVLGDMTWDEFWYSNLYSLSNYRTTMQGYPVPIYHTMGNHDNDPYFAGDFAAEAAYRKALGPTYYSFDVGEVHYVMLDNTVYINTGGTEGSMGKRNYHSYVTDQQLAWLRDDLAALRDKSQPVVVGMHCPAMNNYNAAFENRESFNPAGKTQELFDCFEGFSDVHFLTGHTHYNANMERGAIFEHNVAAVCETWWWAGKLSGVGVCKDGSPAGYAVYEADGRKLNWYYKGVGQDRDKQFRTYDMNKVREFYTPAVIEILSQWPRRADDGAGDDYFDVADN
;
A
#
# COMPACT_ATOMS: atom_id res chain seq x y z
N ALA A 1 8.92 18.94 -2.29
CA ALA A 1 8.23 18.33 -1.15
C ALA A 1 6.87 19.03 -0.98
N PHE A 2 5.85 18.29 -0.59
CA PHE A 2 4.51 18.83 -0.30
C PHE A 2 4.29 19.01 1.22
N TRP A 3 5.31 18.80 2.02
CA TRP A 3 5.31 18.96 3.47
C TRP A 3 6.67 19.49 3.95
N ALA A 4 6.66 20.11 5.12
CA ALA A 4 7.87 20.53 5.82
C ALA A 4 7.73 20.18 7.32
N PRO A 5 8.78 19.67 7.96
CA PRO A 5 8.75 19.45 9.40
C PRO A 5 8.69 20.78 10.13
N LEU A 6 7.93 20.85 11.21
CA LEU A 6 7.93 21.99 12.12
C LEU A 6 9.03 21.81 13.19
N ALA A 7 9.57 22.92 13.70
CA ALA A 7 10.48 22.86 14.83
C ALA A 7 9.74 22.41 16.10
N GLU A 8 10.43 21.69 16.98
CA GLU A 8 9.86 21.22 18.23
C GLU A 8 9.69 22.37 19.28
N ALA A 9 10.23 23.56 19.02
CA ALA A 9 10.17 24.68 19.95
C ALA A 9 8.91 25.52 19.73
N ALA A 10 8.05 25.61 20.74
CA ALA A 10 6.75 26.28 20.69
C ALA A 10 6.82 27.83 20.56
N ASP A 11 7.97 28.42 20.69
CA ASP A 11 8.20 29.87 20.66
C ASP A 11 8.91 30.36 19.39
N VAL A 12 9.13 29.50 18.43
CA VAL A 12 9.72 29.79 17.12
C VAL A 12 8.63 29.96 16.07
N CYS A 13 8.58 31.14 15.44
CA CYS A 13 7.77 31.35 14.24
C CYS A 13 8.57 30.87 13.03
N GLU A 14 8.12 29.83 12.38
CA GLU A 14 8.72 29.29 11.16
C GLU A 14 7.95 29.75 9.95
N GLN A 15 8.65 30.09 8.89
CA GLN A 15 8.08 30.36 7.58
C GLN A 15 8.57 29.28 6.61
N HIS A 16 7.62 28.59 5.97
CA HIS A 16 7.91 27.61 4.92
C HIS A 16 7.25 28.08 3.63
N ASP A 17 8.07 28.47 2.66
CA ASP A 17 7.59 28.90 1.35
C ASP A 17 7.60 27.72 0.37
N PHE A 18 6.46 27.48 -0.27
CA PHE A 18 6.31 26.46 -1.31
C PHE A 18 6.17 27.14 -2.67
N GLU A 19 7.06 26.82 -3.60
CA GLU A 19 6.94 27.25 -4.99
C GLU A 19 5.88 26.40 -5.69
N LEU A 20 4.77 27.03 -6.06
CA LEU A 20 3.68 26.37 -6.78
C LEU A 20 3.78 26.71 -8.27
N ARG A 21 3.72 25.68 -9.10
CA ARG A 21 3.62 25.82 -10.56
C ARG A 21 2.23 25.41 -11.01
N ARG A 22 1.59 26.29 -11.78
CA ARG A 22 0.31 25.93 -12.39
C ARG A 22 0.53 24.90 -13.50
N VAL A 23 -0.09 23.73 -13.38
CA VAL A 23 -0.07 22.65 -14.33
C VAL A 23 -1.52 22.25 -14.61
N ASP A 24 -1.88 22.01 -15.86
CA ASP A 24 -3.16 21.39 -16.18
C ASP A 24 -3.12 19.91 -15.74
N GLN A 25 -3.97 19.57 -14.80
CA GLN A 25 -4.07 18.24 -14.20
C GLN A 25 -5.43 17.59 -14.50
N SER A 26 -6.24 18.20 -15.37
CA SER A 26 -7.55 17.65 -15.76
C SER A 26 -7.42 16.23 -16.34
N ARG A 27 -6.28 15.96 -16.96
CA ARG A 27 -5.84 14.62 -17.34
C ARG A 27 -4.53 14.31 -16.65
N HIS A 28 -4.44 13.16 -16.01
CA HIS A 28 -3.22 12.72 -15.34
C HIS A 28 -3.13 11.20 -15.25
N VAL A 29 -1.95 10.73 -14.91
CA VAL A 29 -1.68 9.32 -14.66
C VAL A 29 -1.17 9.13 -13.23
N MET A 30 -1.74 8.17 -12.52
CA MET A 30 -1.24 7.70 -11.24
C MET A 30 -0.73 6.26 -11.39
N ILE A 31 0.58 6.07 -11.27
CA ILE A 31 1.19 4.75 -11.12
C ILE A 31 0.95 4.33 -9.68
N VAL A 32 0.47 3.11 -9.44
CA VAL A 32 0.16 2.60 -8.10
C VAL A 32 0.95 1.33 -7.85
N ALA A 33 1.84 1.39 -6.89
CA ALA A 33 2.72 0.29 -6.48
C ALA A 33 2.45 -0.09 -5.03
N ALA A 34 2.59 -1.36 -4.72
CA ALA A 34 2.44 -1.89 -3.36
C ALA A 34 3.56 -2.89 -3.05
N ASP A 35 3.88 -3.04 -1.78
CA ASP A 35 4.68 -4.14 -1.27
C ASP A 35 6.04 -4.24 -1.98
N LEU A 36 6.89 -3.25 -1.75
CA LEU A 36 8.24 -3.22 -2.32
C LEU A 36 9.23 -4.09 -1.54
N HIS A 37 9.04 -4.21 -0.23
CA HIS A 37 9.86 -5.02 0.69
C HIS A 37 11.36 -4.94 0.44
N LEU A 38 11.88 -3.72 0.31
CA LEU A 38 13.30 -3.49 0.11
C LEU A 38 14.05 -3.67 1.44
N ALA A 39 15.07 -4.51 1.43
CA ALA A 39 15.77 -4.90 2.64
C ALA A 39 17.29 -5.01 2.47
N ASN A 40 17.84 -4.63 1.30
CA ASN A 40 19.27 -4.76 1.00
C ASN A 40 19.79 -6.16 1.36
N ARG A 41 19.03 -7.19 1.03
CA ARG A 41 19.42 -8.58 1.31
C ARG A 41 20.59 -8.98 0.42
N PRO A 42 21.60 -9.61 0.99
CA PRO A 42 22.79 -9.95 0.23
C PRO A 42 22.45 -10.92 -0.89
N THR A 43 23.05 -10.71 -2.01
CA THR A 43 23.20 -11.55 -3.21
C THR A 43 22.13 -12.61 -3.54
N ALA A 44 21.49 -13.21 -2.54
CA ALA A 44 20.55 -14.30 -2.77
C ALA A 44 19.28 -13.85 -3.49
N THR A 45 18.68 -12.75 -3.09
CA THR A 45 17.47 -12.19 -3.72
C THR A 45 17.78 -11.06 -4.68
N GLY A 46 18.79 -10.22 -4.37
CA GLY A 46 19.13 -9.04 -5.16
C GLY A 46 17.98 -8.06 -5.27
N ASP A 47 17.20 -7.88 -4.19
CA ASP A 47 16.00 -7.06 -4.12
C ASP A 47 16.21 -5.64 -4.68
N LEU A 48 17.23 -4.92 -4.21
CA LEU A 48 17.52 -3.56 -4.70
C LEU A 48 17.85 -3.54 -6.19
N ARG A 49 18.58 -4.56 -6.69
CA ARG A 49 18.92 -4.64 -8.11
C ARG A 49 17.67 -4.93 -8.95
N GLN A 50 16.86 -5.92 -8.56
CA GLN A 50 15.63 -6.26 -9.27
C GLN A 50 14.65 -5.08 -9.28
N PHE A 51 14.54 -4.36 -8.16
CA PHE A 51 13.73 -3.14 -8.08
C PHE A 51 14.25 -2.05 -9.02
N ALA A 52 15.56 -1.79 -9.05
CA ALA A 52 16.16 -0.76 -9.89
C ALA A 52 16.07 -1.10 -11.39
N GLU A 53 16.46 -2.32 -11.78
CA GLU A 53 16.51 -2.76 -13.17
C GLU A 53 15.11 -3.07 -13.75
N GLY A 54 14.15 -3.48 -12.89
CA GLY A 54 12.77 -3.76 -13.26
C GLY A 54 11.86 -2.55 -13.06
N PHE A 55 11.32 -2.40 -11.86
CA PHE A 55 10.28 -1.42 -11.57
C PHE A 55 10.70 0.03 -11.84
N ILE A 56 11.85 0.47 -11.29
CA ILE A 56 12.29 1.88 -11.45
C ILE A 56 12.59 2.20 -12.91
N ALA A 57 13.32 1.33 -13.61
CA ALA A 57 13.67 1.58 -15.01
C ALA A 57 12.42 1.65 -15.89
N GLU A 58 11.49 0.71 -15.71
CA GLU A 58 10.27 0.64 -16.51
C GLU A 58 9.33 1.81 -16.22
N THR A 59 9.05 2.11 -14.95
CA THR A 59 8.13 3.20 -14.59
C THR A 59 8.72 4.57 -14.90
N THR A 60 10.04 4.73 -14.86
CA THR A 60 10.72 5.95 -15.33
C THR A 60 10.54 6.13 -16.82
N ALA A 61 10.74 5.09 -17.63
CA ALA A 61 10.51 5.13 -19.06
C ALA A 61 9.03 5.39 -19.39
N PHE A 62 8.12 4.73 -18.68
CA PHE A 62 6.69 4.93 -18.82
C PHE A 62 6.29 6.38 -18.51
N ALA A 63 6.71 6.93 -17.38
CA ALA A 63 6.40 8.31 -16.98
C ALA A 63 6.97 9.33 -17.98
N SER A 64 8.18 9.09 -18.49
CA SER A 64 8.81 9.96 -19.49
C SER A 64 8.10 9.96 -20.85
N ALA A 65 7.38 8.90 -21.16
CA ALA A 65 6.59 8.78 -22.39
C ALA A 65 5.19 9.42 -22.30
N GLN A 66 4.74 9.79 -21.10
CA GLN A 66 3.43 10.42 -20.90
C GLN A 66 3.43 11.87 -21.36
N SER A 67 2.33 12.30 -21.98
CA SER A 67 2.09 13.70 -22.36
C SER A 67 1.30 14.48 -21.29
N VAL A 68 0.92 13.83 -20.21
CA VAL A 68 0.13 14.40 -19.11
C VAL A 68 0.91 14.24 -17.80
N PRO A 69 0.59 15.04 -16.77
CA PRO A 69 1.20 14.88 -15.45
C PRO A 69 1.09 13.45 -14.96
N THR A 70 2.18 12.93 -14.45
CA THR A 70 2.29 11.56 -13.95
C THR A 70 2.79 11.58 -12.51
N TYR A 71 2.26 10.70 -11.70
CA TYR A 71 2.54 10.58 -10.28
C TYR A 71 2.76 9.11 -9.92
N LEU A 72 3.42 8.86 -8.79
CA LEU A 72 3.53 7.54 -8.20
C LEU A 72 2.84 7.54 -6.82
N MET A 73 2.00 6.56 -6.57
CA MET A 73 1.45 6.24 -5.26
C MET A 73 2.04 4.90 -4.80
N VAL A 74 2.56 4.87 -3.58
CA VAL A 74 3.11 3.66 -2.95
C VAL A 74 2.24 3.29 -1.76
N LEU A 75 1.63 2.11 -1.82
CA LEU A 75 0.62 1.64 -0.88
C LEU A 75 1.23 0.86 0.30
N GLY A 76 2.34 1.33 0.83
CA GLY A 76 2.98 0.73 2.00
C GLY A 76 3.96 -0.41 1.68
N ASP A 77 4.56 -0.92 2.73
CA ASP A 77 5.59 -1.96 2.72
C ASP A 77 6.73 -1.63 1.76
N MET A 78 7.25 -0.40 1.88
CA MET A 78 8.39 0.06 1.12
C MET A 78 9.67 -0.65 1.55
N THR A 79 9.74 -0.98 2.84
CA THR A 79 10.88 -1.65 3.45
C THR A 79 10.43 -2.95 4.11
N TRP A 80 11.39 -3.66 4.67
CA TRP A 80 11.11 -4.83 5.50
C TRP A 80 11.75 -4.64 6.87
N ASP A 81 10.97 -4.28 7.85
CA ASP A 81 11.36 -3.89 9.21
C ASP A 81 12.32 -4.88 9.88
N GLU A 82 12.16 -6.18 9.65
CA GLU A 82 13.04 -7.23 10.16
C GLU A 82 14.52 -7.02 9.80
N PHE A 83 14.78 -6.40 8.65
CA PHE A 83 16.13 -6.16 8.15
C PHE A 83 16.64 -4.73 8.35
N TRP A 84 15.87 -3.86 8.99
CA TRP A 84 16.29 -2.46 9.16
C TRP A 84 17.65 -2.33 9.81
N TYR A 85 17.89 -3.08 10.87
CA TYR A 85 19.12 -3.01 11.65
C TYR A 85 20.17 -4.03 11.21
N SER A 86 19.76 -5.23 10.82
CA SER A 86 20.70 -6.27 10.36
C SER A 86 21.32 -5.95 9.01
N ASN A 87 20.57 -5.38 8.10
CA ASN A 87 21.03 -5.06 6.73
C ASN A 87 21.23 -3.56 6.52
N LEU A 88 21.02 -2.76 7.56
CA LEU A 88 21.12 -1.29 7.53
C LEU A 88 20.30 -0.66 6.40
N TYR A 89 19.07 -1.12 6.26
CA TYR A 89 18.14 -0.62 5.24
C TYR A 89 16.78 -0.32 5.85
N SER A 90 16.49 0.95 6.09
CA SER A 90 15.25 1.48 6.64
C SER A 90 14.62 2.50 5.68
N LEU A 91 13.57 3.19 6.12
CA LEU A 91 12.88 4.22 5.33
C LEU A 91 13.79 5.38 4.88
N SER A 92 14.83 5.71 5.64
CA SER A 92 15.81 6.70 5.21
C SER A 92 16.63 6.23 4.00
N ASN A 93 16.93 4.94 3.94
CA ASN A 93 17.62 4.32 2.80
C ASN A 93 16.67 4.20 1.60
N TYR A 94 15.41 3.83 1.82
CA TYR A 94 14.38 3.84 0.79
C TYR A 94 14.25 5.23 0.16
N ARG A 95 14.15 6.29 0.98
CA ARG A 95 14.12 7.67 0.48
C ARG A 95 15.33 7.99 -0.41
N THR A 96 16.51 7.51 -0.03
CA THR A 96 17.72 7.67 -0.84
C THR A 96 17.64 6.89 -2.15
N THR A 97 17.15 5.65 -2.10
CA THR A 97 16.92 4.82 -3.30
C THR A 97 15.97 5.49 -4.29
N MET A 98 14.94 6.17 -3.80
CA MET A 98 13.97 6.90 -4.63
C MET A 98 14.41 8.31 -5.00
N GLN A 99 15.60 8.74 -4.57
CA GLN A 99 16.11 10.06 -4.93
C GLN A 99 16.33 10.16 -6.44
N GLY A 100 15.73 11.20 -7.05
CA GLY A 100 15.82 11.41 -8.49
C GLY A 100 14.78 10.65 -9.31
N TYR A 101 13.84 9.95 -8.69
CA TYR A 101 12.68 9.43 -9.41
C TYR A 101 11.92 10.57 -10.09
N PRO A 102 11.51 10.43 -11.36
CA PRO A 102 11.17 11.59 -12.22
C PRO A 102 9.83 12.27 -11.89
N VAL A 103 8.98 11.64 -11.07
CA VAL A 103 7.65 12.17 -10.75
C VAL A 103 7.44 12.28 -9.24
N PRO A 104 6.49 13.12 -8.79
CA PRO A 104 6.11 13.18 -7.38
C PRO A 104 5.62 11.82 -6.87
N ILE A 105 5.96 11.52 -5.61
CA ILE A 105 5.61 10.25 -4.96
C ILE A 105 4.76 10.54 -3.73
N TYR A 106 3.63 9.86 -3.61
CA TYR A 106 2.74 9.85 -2.46
C TYR A 106 2.81 8.48 -1.78
N HIS A 107 2.88 8.45 -0.46
CA HIS A 107 3.09 7.23 0.30
C HIS A 107 1.98 7.02 1.33
N THR A 108 1.63 5.78 1.60
CA THR A 108 1.01 5.36 2.86
C THR A 108 1.91 4.36 3.57
N MET A 109 1.69 4.15 4.86
CA MET A 109 2.43 3.15 5.64
C MET A 109 1.91 1.74 5.37
N GLY A 110 2.83 0.77 5.39
CA GLY A 110 2.52 -0.63 5.53
C GLY A 110 2.97 -1.18 6.88
N ASN A 111 2.60 -2.41 7.19
CA ASN A 111 2.96 -3.02 8.47
C ASN A 111 4.47 -3.27 8.62
N HIS A 112 5.22 -3.35 7.52
CA HIS A 112 6.69 -3.48 7.52
C HIS A 112 7.43 -2.14 7.47
N ASP A 113 6.74 -1.01 7.62
CA ASP A 113 7.34 0.33 7.64
C ASP A 113 7.40 0.93 9.06
N ASN A 114 7.11 0.13 10.07
CA ASN A 114 7.23 0.50 11.48
C ASN A 114 8.59 0.13 12.04
N ASP A 115 9.11 0.94 12.97
CA ASP A 115 10.38 0.63 13.62
C ASP A 115 10.20 -0.50 14.67
N PRO A 116 10.79 -1.69 14.44
CA PRO A 116 10.55 -2.84 15.31
C PRO A 116 11.20 -2.74 16.69
N TYR A 117 12.02 -1.71 16.93
CA TYR A 117 12.64 -1.47 18.24
C TYR A 117 11.77 -0.64 19.18
N PHE A 118 10.63 -0.11 18.70
CA PHE A 118 9.76 0.71 19.53
C PHE A 118 8.43 -0.01 19.80
N ALA A 119 7.96 0.13 21.03
CA ALA A 119 6.64 -0.36 21.42
C ALA A 119 5.59 0.73 21.15
N GLY A 120 4.45 0.28 20.61
CA GLY A 120 3.30 1.15 20.31
C GLY A 120 3.45 1.94 19.03
N ASP A 121 2.32 2.24 18.48
CA ASP A 121 2.10 2.80 17.14
C ASP A 121 2.87 4.10 16.91
N PHE A 122 2.54 5.12 17.64
CA PHE A 122 3.11 6.46 17.46
C PHE A 122 4.64 6.50 17.51
N ALA A 123 5.26 5.70 18.38
CA ALA A 123 6.72 5.66 18.48
C ALA A 123 7.34 4.90 17.30
N ALA A 124 6.73 3.80 16.88
CA ALA A 124 7.19 2.99 15.76
C ALA A 124 7.11 3.74 14.42
N GLU A 125 6.13 4.62 14.24
CA GLU A 125 5.97 5.47 13.06
C GLU A 125 6.96 6.64 12.97
N ALA A 126 7.73 6.94 14.01
CA ALA A 126 8.58 8.13 14.05
C ALA A 126 9.59 8.17 12.88
N ALA A 127 10.11 7.01 12.47
CA ALA A 127 11.01 6.89 11.33
C ALA A 127 10.30 7.25 10.02
N TYR A 128 9.05 6.84 9.86
CA TYR A 128 8.24 7.18 8.68
C TYR A 128 7.99 8.70 8.64
N ARG A 129 7.45 9.27 9.70
CA ARG A 129 7.17 10.73 9.76
C ARG A 129 8.41 11.56 9.47
N LYS A 130 9.57 11.14 9.92
CA LYS A 130 10.84 11.81 9.64
C LYS A 130 11.30 11.69 8.18
N ALA A 131 11.11 10.52 7.57
CA ALA A 131 11.61 10.24 6.23
C ALA A 131 10.65 10.69 5.12
N LEU A 132 9.35 10.47 5.30
CA LEU A 132 8.34 10.56 4.26
C LEU A 132 7.22 11.58 4.54
N GLY A 133 7.05 12.02 5.78
CA GLY A 133 6.06 13.01 6.16
C GLY A 133 4.87 12.44 6.93
N PRO A 134 3.68 13.07 6.82
CA PRO A 134 2.51 12.63 7.55
C PRO A 134 2.08 11.23 7.15
N THR A 135 1.53 10.45 8.09
CA THR A 135 1.05 9.09 7.85
C THR A 135 -0.31 9.07 7.15
N TYR A 136 -1.10 10.14 7.31
CA TYR A 136 -2.35 10.35 6.57
C TYR A 136 -2.51 11.79 6.12
N TYR A 137 -3.07 12.01 4.95
CA TYR A 137 -3.26 13.32 4.32
C TYR A 137 -4.14 13.21 3.08
N SER A 138 -4.59 14.34 2.53
CA SER A 138 -5.32 14.42 1.27
C SER A 138 -4.74 15.45 0.32
N PHE A 139 -5.06 15.33 -0.94
CA PHE A 139 -4.68 16.27 -2.01
C PHE A 139 -5.57 16.09 -3.22
N ASP A 140 -5.67 17.13 -4.04
CA ASP A 140 -6.39 17.08 -5.30
C ASP A 140 -5.43 17.02 -6.48
N VAL A 141 -5.78 16.21 -7.48
CA VAL A 141 -5.16 16.25 -8.81
C VAL A 141 -6.28 16.35 -9.84
N GLY A 142 -6.37 17.49 -10.50
CA GLY A 142 -7.48 17.78 -11.41
C GLY A 142 -8.82 17.78 -10.69
N GLU A 143 -9.72 16.89 -11.11
CA GLU A 143 -11.05 16.73 -10.52
C GLU A 143 -11.16 15.51 -9.60
N VAL A 144 -10.06 14.86 -9.29
CA VAL A 144 -10.02 13.67 -8.42
C VAL A 144 -9.46 14.06 -7.06
N HIS A 145 -10.17 13.70 -6.00
CA HIS A 145 -9.73 13.87 -4.63
C HIS A 145 -9.00 12.60 -4.16
N TYR A 146 -7.75 12.74 -3.74
CA TYR A 146 -6.91 11.66 -3.25
C TYR A 146 -6.75 11.75 -1.74
N VAL A 147 -6.93 10.64 -1.07
CA VAL A 147 -6.77 10.50 0.38
C VAL A 147 -5.76 9.38 0.64
N MET A 148 -4.76 9.63 1.45
CA MET A 148 -3.82 8.63 1.94
C MET A 148 -4.15 8.35 3.40
N LEU A 149 -4.41 7.09 3.74
CA LEU A 149 -4.74 6.67 5.10
C LEU A 149 -3.69 5.68 5.62
N ASP A 150 -3.44 5.76 6.90
CA ASP A 150 -2.70 4.75 7.63
C ASP A 150 -3.70 3.81 8.32
N ASN A 151 -3.73 2.57 7.86
CA ASN A 151 -4.61 1.57 8.43
C ASN A 151 -3.86 0.40 9.07
N THR A 152 -2.60 0.63 9.46
CA THR A 152 -1.78 -0.32 10.21
C THR A 152 -1.50 0.22 11.60
N VAL A 153 -2.25 -0.24 12.60
CA VAL A 153 -2.04 0.14 13.99
C VAL A 153 -1.07 -0.83 14.65
N TYR A 154 0.15 -0.40 14.87
CA TYR A 154 1.23 -1.24 15.37
C TYR A 154 1.11 -1.48 16.89
N ILE A 155 0.92 -2.74 17.27
CA ILE A 155 0.72 -3.15 18.68
C ILE A 155 1.93 -3.90 19.22
N ASN A 156 3.12 -3.55 18.76
CA ASN A 156 4.35 -4.18 19.20
C ASN A 156 4.54 -4.01 20.71
N THR A 157 4.42 -5.10 21.45
CA THR A 157 4.64 -5.12 22.90
C THR A 157 5.99 -5.74 23.19
N GLY A 158 6.82 -5.04 23.93
CA GLY A 158 8.16 -5.51 24.29
C GLY A 158 9.25 -5.12 23.30
N GLY A 159 8.94 -4.34 22.25
CA GLY A 159 9.94 -3.64 21.47
C GLY A 159 10.58 -2.54 22.32
N THR A 160 11.89 -2.44 22.28
CA THR A 160 12.67 -1.38 22.91
C THR A 160 13.86 -1.08 22.01
N GLU A 161 14.43 0.11 22.13
CA GLU A 161 15.61 0.45 21.35
C GLU A 161 16.71 -0.63 21.51
N GLY A 162 17.16 -1.19 20.40
CA GLY A 162 18.14 -2.27 20.35
C GLY A 162 17.57 -3.69 20.54
N SER A 163 16.25 -3.84 20.67
CA SER A 163 15.60 -5.15 20.83
C SER A 163 14.31 -5.22 20.03
N MET A 164 14.29 -6.06 19.02
CA MET A 164 13.10 -6.27 18.19
C MET A 164 11.95 -6.86 19.01
N GLY A 165 10.77 -6.25 18.90
CA GLY A 165 9.55 -6.76 19.49
C GLY A 165 8.84 -7.81 18.63
N LYS A 166 7.59 -8.12 18.97
CA LYS A 166 6.79 -9.14 18.24
C LYS A 166 6.27 -8.69 16.88
N ARG A 167 6.40 -7.42 16.55
CA ARG A 167 5.97 -6.83 15.25
C ARG A 167 4.49 -7.11 14.89
N ASN A 168 3.60 -7.07 15.87
CA ASN A 168 2.17 -7.27 15.68
C ASN A 168 1.48 -5.95 15.31
N TYR A 169 0.41 -6.03 14.56
CA TYR A 169 -0.42 -4.89 14.19
C TYR A 169 -1.90 -5.29 14.09
N HIS A 170 -2.77 -4.27 14.09
CA HIS A 170 -4.16 -4.38 13.69
C HIS A 170 -4.39 -3.58 12.42
N SER A 171 -5.27 -4.06 11.57
CA SER A 171 -5.64 -3.38 10.34
C SER A 171 -6.95 -2.63 10.49
N TYR A 172 -6.89 -1.34 10.82
CA TYR A 172 -8.05 -0.44 10.84
C TYR A 172 -7.61 1.03 10.82
N VAL A 173 -8.52 1.92 10.43
CA VAL A 173 -8.30 3.37 10.54
C VAL A 173 -8.71 3.83 11.93
N THR A 174 -7.84 4.58 12.61
CA THR A 174 -8.06 5.05 13.99
C THR A 174 -9.19 6.06 14.08
N ASP A 175 -9.80 6.21 15.26
CA ASP A 175 -10.88 7.20 15.48
C ASP A 175 -10.45 8.62 15.15
N GLN A 176 -9.19 8.96 15.43
CA GLN A 176 -8.63 10.27 15.10
C GLN A 176 -8.56 10.49 13.58
N GLN A 177 -8.11 9.49 12.83
CA GLN A 177 -8.09 9.57 11.38
C GLN A 177 -9.50 9.60 10.79
N LEU A 178 -10.44 8.80 11.33
CA LEU A 178 -11.83 8.81 10.89
C LEU A 178 -12.51 10.18 11.13
N ALA A 179 -12.20 10.84 12.24
CA ALA A 179 -12.71 12.20 12.50
C ALA A 179 -12.14 13.18 11.48
N TRP A 180 -10.83 13.16 11.26
CA TRP A 180 -10.17 13.98 10.24
C TRP A 180 -10.74 13.71 8.83
N LEU A 181 -10.92 12.43 8.46
CA LEU A 181 -11.46 12.03 7.16
C LEU A 181 -12.88 12.58 6.93
N ARG A 182 -13.73 12.52 7.97
CA ARG A 182 -15.08 13.10 7.88
C ARG A 182 -15.06 14.60 7.63
N ASP A 183 -14.15 15.33 8.30
CA ASP A 183 -13.99 16.77 8.11
C ASP A 183 -13.45 17.10 6.70
N ASP A 184 -12.49 16.34 6.22
CA ASP A 184 -11.91 16.47 4.89
C ASP A 184 -12.97 16.22 3.80
N LEU A 185 -13.66 15.09 3.86
CA LEU A 185 -14.73 14.75 2.93
C LEU A 185 -15.94 15.70 3.01
N ALA A 186 -16.21 16.28 4.18
CA ALA A 186 -17.27 17.28 4.33
C ALA A 186 -16.96 18.59 3.58
N ALA A 187 -15.68 18.90 3.34
CA ALA A 187 -15.26 20.05 2.56
C ALA A 187 -15.57 19.88 1.06
N LEU A 188 -15.72 18.66 0.57
CA LEU A 188 -16.10 18.37 -0.81
C LEU A 188 -17.60 18.65 -1.02
N ARG A 189 -17.86 19.71 -1.80
CA ARG A 189 -19.25 20.16 -2.05
C ARG A 189 -20.01 19.25 -3.01
N ASP A 190 -19.30 18.63 -3.92
CA ASP A 190 -19.87 17.77 -4.96
C ASP A 190 -19.53 16.31 -4.66
N LYS A 191 -20.52 15.55 -4.18
CA LYS A 191 -20.37 14.14 -3.83
C LYS A 191 -20.27 13.20 -5.05
N SER A 192 -20.35 13.72 -6.27
CA SER A 192 -20.04 12.99 -7.50
C SER A 192 -18.59 13.13 -7.94
N GLN A 193 -17.78 13.94 -7.22
CA GLN A 193 -16.34 13.99 -7.43
C GLN A 193 -15.74 12.64 -7.03
N PRO A 194 -14.93 12.02 -7.91
CA PRO A 194 -14.26 10.77 -7.57
C PRO A 194 -13.32 10.94 -6.37
N VAL A 195 -13.40 10.01 -5.44
CA VAL A 195 -12.49 9.93 -4.28
C VAL A 195 -11.65 8.67 -4.40
N VAL A 196 -10.33 8.82 -4.41
CA VAL A 196 -9.37 7.71 -4.44
C VAL A 196 -8.64 7.64 -3.11
N VAL A 197 -8.78 6.54 -2.42
CA VAL A 197 -8.20 6.31 -1.09
C VAL A 197 -7.07 5.30 -1.20
N GLY A 198 -5.84 5.71 -0.95
CA GLY A 198 -4.70 4.83 -0.81
C GLY A 198 -4.53 4.39 0.65
N MET A 199 -4.48 3.09 0.90
CA MET A 199 -4.15 2.51 2.19
C MET A 199 -3.46 1.15 1.99
N HIS A 200 -2.82 0.61 3.02
CA HIS A 200 -2.07 -0.61 2.85
C HIS A 200 -2.95 -1.87 2.88
N CYS A 201 -3.62 -2.11 3.99
CA CYS A 201 -4.41 -3.32 4.17
C CYS A 201 -5.78 -3.20 3.50
N PRO A 202 -6.28 -4.25 2.81
CA PRO A 202 -7.61 -4.25 2.24
C PRO A 202 -8.71 -4.08 3.28
N ALA A 203 -9.66 -3.17 3.01
CA ALA A 203 -10.82 -2.96 3.88
C ALA A 203 -11.91 -4.01 3.66
N MET A 204 -12.11 -4.42 2.41
CA MET A 204 -13.11 -5.43 2.03
C MET A 204 -12.52 -6.84 1.95
N ASN A 205 -11.63 -7.21 2.81
CA ASN A 205 -10.93 -8.48 2.71
C ASN A 205 -11.88 -9.68 2.88
N ASN A 206 -12.40 -10.18 1.77
CA ASN A 206 -13.25 -11.36 1.73
C ASN A 206 -12.49 -12.65 2.07
N TYR A 207 -11.19 -12.66 1.94
CA TYR A 207 -10.36 -13.78 2.31
C TYR A 207 -10.39 -14.01 3.81
N ASN A 208 -10.29 -12.94 4.61
CA ASN A 208 -10.39 -13.03 6.06
C ASN A 208 -11.81 -13.35 6.56
N ALA A 209 -12.85 -12.99 5.80
CA ALA A 209 -14.21 -13.40 6.14
C ALA A 209 -14.47 -14.91 5.96
N ALA A 210 -13.67 -15.59 5.15
CA ALA A 210 -13.72 -17.07 5.02
C ALA A 210 -12.94 -17.78 6.14
N PHE A 211 -12.05 -17.04 6.83
CA PHE A 211 -11.22 -17.53 7.95
C PHE A 211 -11.62 -16.81 9.25
N GLU A 212 -12.85 -16.86 9.61
CA GLU A 212 -13.64 -16.03 10.56
C GLU A 212 -13.11 -15.84 11.99
N ASN A 213 -11.88 -16.14 12.31
CA ASN A 213 -11.40 -16.04 13.70
C ASN A 213 -10.19 -15.14 13.92
N ARG A 214 -9.89 -14.22 13.00
CA ARG A 214 -8.80 -13.27 13.21
C ARG A 214 -9.32 -11.88 13.55
N GLU A 215 -9.71 -11.71 14.81
CA GLU A 215 -9.99 -10.40 15.40
C GLU A 215 -8.79 -9.44 15.33
N SER A 216 -7.60 -9.96 15.03
CA SER A 216 -6.36 -9.17 15.03
C SER A 216 -6.24 -8.20 13.87
N PHE A 217 -6.76 -8.55 12.68
CA PHE A 217 -6.54 -7.72 11.50
C PHE A 217 -7.58 -6.61 11.31
N ASN A 218 -8.81 -6.85 11.73
CA ASN A 218 -9.90 -5.87 11.53
C ASN A 218 -10.87 -5.96 12.71
N PRO A 219 -10.72 -5.13 13.75
CA PRO A 219 -11.65 -5.11 14.86
C PRO A 219 -13.09 -4.89 14.40
N ALA A 220 -14.03 -5.63 14.99
CA ALA A 220 -15.44 -5.57 14.64
C ALA A 220 -15.96 -4.12 14.59
N GLY A 221 -16.61 -3.75 13.49
CA GLY A 221 -17.20 -2.43 13.28
C GLY A 221 -16.27 -1.36 12.68
N LYS A 222 -14.96 -1.49 12.76
CA LYS A 222 -14.04 -0.45 12.26
C LYS A 222 -14.08 -0.28 10.74
N THR A 223 -14.21 -1.35 10.00
CA THR A 223 -14.42 -1.27 8.55
C THR A 223 -15.72 -0.57 8.19
N GLN A 224 -16.80 -0.83 8.94
CA GLN A 224 -18.07 -0.15 8.71
C GLN A 224 -17.95 1.36 8.99
N GLU A 225 -17.30 1.75 10.06
CA GLU A 225 -17.05 3.17 10.37
C GLU A 225 -16.28 3.90 9.27
N LEU A 226 -15.32 3.20 8.62
CA LEU A 226 -14.62 3.74 7.45
C LEU A 226 -15.57 3.90 6.26
N PHE A 227 -16.38 2.89 5.95
CA PHE A 227 -17.35 2.98 4.85
C PHE A 227 -18.39 4.10 5.07
N ASP A 228 -18.83 4.30 6.30
CA ASP A 228 -19.79 5.34 6.67
C ASP A 228 -19.27 6.76 6.40
N CYS A 229 -17.94 6.96 6.38
CA CYS A 229 -17.35 8.24 6.00
C CYS A 229 -17.67 8.64 4.55
N PHE A 230 -17.91 7.66 3.68
CA PHE A 230 -18.20 7.89 2.26
C PHE A 230 -19.68 7.88 1.91
N GLU A 231 -20.56 7.93 2.91
CA GLU A 231 -22.00 8.01 2.65
C GLU A 231 -22.36 9.23 1.79
N GLY A 232 -23.14 8.98 0.75
CA GLY A 232 -23.56 9.99 -0.22
C GLY A 232 -22.60 10.22 -1.39
N PHE A 233 -21.36 9.72 -1.35
CA PHE A 233 -20.50 9.70 -2.52
C PHE A 233 -20.93 8.62 -3.51
N SER A 234 -20.75 8.90 -4.81
CA SER A 234 -21.19 8.00 -5.88
C SER A 234 -20.04 7.27 -6.57
N ASP A 235 -18.79 7.67 -6.33
CA ASP A 235 -17.60 7.15 -7.01
C ASP A 235 -16.39 7.16 -6.06
N VAL A 236 -16.13 6.03 -5.42
CA VAL A 236 -15.08 5.87 -4.41
C VAL A 236 -14.21 4.66 -4.75
N HIS A 237 -12.91 4.87 -4.85
CA HIS A 237 -11.94 3.82 -5.14
C HIS A 237 -10.99 3.65 -3.97
N PHE A 238 -10.95 2.47 -3.39
CA PHE A 238 -9.93 2.08 -2.42
C PHE A 238 -8.81 1.35 -3.17
N LEU A 239 -7.59 1.83 -3.02
CA LEU A 239 -6.39 1.22 -3.57
C LEU A 239 -5.59 0.63 -2.41
N THR A 240 -5.38 -0.68 -2.44
CA THR A 240 -4.76 -1.43 -1.35
C THR A 240 -3.69 -2.38 -1.86
N GLY A 241 -2.83 -2.85 -0.96
CA GLY A 241 -1.76 -3.81 -1.22
C GLY A 241 -1.80 -4.97 -0.24
N HIS A 242 -0.67 -5.24 0.43
CA HIS A 242 -0.54 -6.17 1.55
C HIS A 242 -0.66 -7.66 1.21
N THR A 243 -1.61 -8.04 0.38
CA THR A 243 -1.93 -9.45 0.13
C THR A 243 -1.03 -10.12 -0.91
N HIS A 244 -0.26 -9.34 -1.68
CA HIS A 244 0.58 -9.79 -2.78
C HIS A 244 -0.19 -10.55 -3.88
N TYR A 245 -1.43 -10.15 -4.13
CA TYR A 245 -2.24 -10.63 -5.26
C TYR A 245 -3.20 -9.54 -5.74
N ASN A 246 -3.71 -9.68 -6.97
CA ASN A 246 -4.71 -8.76 -7.50
C ASN A 246 -6.11 -9.23 -7.11
N ALA A 247 -6.92 -8.30 -6.58
CA ALA A 247 -8.33 -8.54 -6.31
C ALA A 247 -9.16 -7.28 -6.52
N ASN A 248 -10.39 -7.45 -6.96
CA ASN A 248 -11.37 -6.37 -7.07
C ASN A 248 -12.60 -6.74 -6.27
N MET A 249 -13.08 -5.81 -5.48
CA MET A 249 -14.26 -5.98 -4.65
C MET A 249 -15.12 -4.73 -4.72
N GLU A 250 -16.44 -4.89 -4.61
CA GLU A 250 -17.40 -3.80 -4.68
C GLU A 250 -18.35 -3.84 -3.49
N ARG A 251 -18.65 -2.66 -2.94
CA ARG A 251 -19.67 -2.47 -1.93
C ARG A 251 -20.36 -1.12 -2.09
N GLY A 252 -21.55 -1.13 -2.65
CA GLY A 252 -22.27 0.12 -2.95
C GLY A 252 -21.49 0.97 -3.96
N ALA A 253 -21.18 2.21 -3.57
CA ALA A 253 -20.39 3.13 -4.38
C ALA A 253 -18.87 2.98 -4.19
N ILE A 254 -18.43 2.07 -3.33
CA ILE A 254 -17.01 1.83 -3.04
C ILE A 254 -16.52 0.65 -3.85
N PHE A 255 -15.45 0.88 -4.59
CA PHE A 255 -14.75 -0.12 -5.38
C PHE A 255 -13.32 -0.27 -4.84
N GLU A 256 -12.96 -1.45 -4.36
CA GLU A 256 -11.63 -1.72 -3.84
C GLU A 256 -10.79 -2.49 -4.86
N HIS A 257 -9.60 -1.95 -5.14
CA HIS A 257 -8.58 -2.57 -5.96
C HIS A 257 -7.41 -2.95 -5.07
N ASN A 258 -7.23 -4.22 -4.84
CA ASN A 258 -6.02 -4.73 -4.22
C ASN A 258 -4.99 -4.98 -5.31
N VAL A 259 -3.85 -4.31 -5.23
CA VAL A 259 -2.78 -4.35 -6.22
C VAL A 259 -1.74 -5.37 -5.78
N ALA A 260 -1.36 -6.26 -6.69
CA ALA A 260 -0.32 -7.24 -6.43
C ALA A 260 1.06 -6.57 -6.23
N ALA A 261 1.95 -7.28 -5.55
CA ALA A 261 3.22 -6.78 -5.06
C ALA A 261 4.25 -6.50 -6.17
N VAL A 262 4.99 -5.42 -6.03
CA VAL A 262 6.20 -5.16 -6.83
C VAL A 262 7.30 -6.17 -6.50
N CYS A 263 7.37 -6.62 -5.23
CA CYS A 263 8.33 -7.62 -4.79
C CYS A 263 7.96 -9.05 -5.16
N GLU A 264 6.84 -9.27 -5.92
CA GLU A 264 6.40 -10.62 -6.22
C GLU A 264 6.17 -11.47 -4.94
N THR A 265 6.73 -12.64 -4.88
CA THR A 265 6.84 -13.45 -3.65
C THR A 265 8.17 -13.09 -2.99
N TRP A 266 8.25 -11.91 -2.36
CA TRP A 266 9.39 -11.42 -1.57
C TRP A 266 10.74 -11.43 -2.32
N TRP A 267 10.73 -11.18 -3.62
CA TRP A 267 11.89 -11.23 -4.53
C TRP A 267 12.50 -12.64 -4.72
N TRP A 268 11.81 -13.69 -4.30
CA TRP A 268 12.31 -15.05 -4.42
C TRP A 268 11.94 -15.74 -5.74
N ALA A 269 10.73 -15.49 -6.24
CA ALA A 269 10.21 -16.25 -7.37
C ALA A 269 10.97 -15.97 -8.67
N GLY A 270 11.32 -14.73 -8.96
CA GLY A 270 12.06 -14.34 -10.14
C GLY A 270 13.42 -15.01 -10.25
N LYS A 271 14.05 -15.32 -9.13
CA LYS A 271 15.33 -16.03 -9.09
C LYS A 271 15.21 -17.50 -9.49
N LEU A 272 14.08 -18.13 -9.15
CA LEU A 272 13.86 -19.55 -9.42
C LEU A 272 13.31 -19.80 -10.82
N SER A 273 12.47 -18.90 -11.31
CA SER A 273 11.73 -19.05 -12.57
C SER A 273 12.17 -18.11 -13.69
N GLY A 274 12.99 -17.11 -13.38
CA GLY A 274 13.36 -16.01 -14.29
C GLY A 274 12.21 -15.00 -14.49
N VAL A 275 11.05 -15.22 -13.90
CA VAL A 275 9.87 -14.34 -13.94
C VAL A 275 9.35 -14.20 -12.53
N GLY A 276 9.20 -12.95 -12.08
CA GLY A 276 8.58 -12.64 -10.80
C GLY A 276 7.09 -12.94 -10.83
N VAL A 277 6.59 -13.72 -9.87
CA VAL A 277 5.17 -14.06 -9.76
C VAL A 277 4.66 -13.80 -8.35
N CYS A 278 3.48 -13.23 -8.27
CA CYS A 278 2.73 -13.01 -7.04
C CYS A 278 1.94 -14.28 -6.65
N LYS A 279 1.28 -14.24 -5.50
CA LYS A 279 0.56 -15.41 -4.95
C LYS A 279 -0.58 -15.93 -5.82
N ASP A 280 -1.20 -15.07 -6.60
CA ASP A 280 -2.26 -15.41 -7.56
C ASP A 280 -1.72 -15.85 -8.93
N GLY A 281 -0.40 -15.89 -9.09
CA GLY A 281 0.27 -16.17 -10.37
C GLY A 281 0.37 -14.96 -11.30
N SER A 282 -0.08 -13.77 -10.89
CA SER A 282 0.21 -12.53 -11.61
C SER A 282 1.71 -12.26 -11.64
N PRO A 283 2.27 -11.67 -12.69
CA PRO A 283 3.64 -11.18 -12.61
C PRO A 283 3.75 -10.07 -11.58
N ALA A 284 4.94 -9.90 -11.00
CA ALA A 284 5.27 -8.71 -10.23
C ALA A 284 4.92 -7.46 -11.04
N GLY A 285 4.31 -6.46 -10.43
CA GLY A 285 3.87 -5.32 -11.23
C GLY A 285 3.27 -4.19 -10.41
N TYR A 286 2.49 -3.40 -11.09
CA TYR A 286 1.86 -2.19 -10.57
C TYR A 286 0.55 -1.91 -11.32
N ALA A 287 -0.34 -1.12 -10.72
CA ALA A 287 -1.50 -0.62 -11.43
C ALA A 287 -1.22 0.77 -12.04
N VAL A 288 -1.95 1.09 -13.08
CA VAL A 288 -1.93 2.41 -13.73
C VAL A 288 -3.36 2.92 -13.77
N TYR A 289 -3.58 4.09 -13.19
CA TYR A 289 -4.86 4.81 -13.23
C TYR A 289 -4.71 6.00 -14.16
N GLU A 290 -5.58 6.08 -15.14
CA GLU A 290 -5.65 7.18 -16.12
C GLU A 290 -6.90 8.00 -15.83
N ALA A 291 -6.72 9.24 -15.40
CA ALA A 291 -7.80 10.18 -15.16
C ALA A 291 -8.03 11.08 -16.40
N ASP A 292 -9.29 11.26 -16.77
CA ASP A 292 -9.75 12.22 -17.77
C ASP A 292 -10.98 12.97 -17.21
N GLY A 293 -10.74 14.13 -16.61
CA GLY A 293 -11.69 14.79 -15.73
C GLY A 293 -12.03 13.89 -14.55
N ARG A 294 -13.29 13.50 -14.43
CA ARG A 294 -13.79 12.60 -13.38
C ARG A 294 -13.78 11.14 -13.76
N LYS A 295 -13.46 10.81 -15.00
CA LYS A 295 -13.44 9.42 -15.44
C LYS A 295 -12.11 8.78 -15.10
N LEU A 296 -12.16 7.69 -14.33
CA LEU A 296 -11.01 6.86 -14.01
C LEU A 296 -11.04 5.57 -14.81
N ASN A 297 -9.95 5.29 -15.53
CA ASN A 297 -9.69 3.99 -16.14
C ASN A 297 -8.43 3.41 -15.48
N TRP A 298 -8.35 2.10 -15.41
CA TRP A 298 -7.19 1.47 -14.80
C TRP A 298 -6.88 0.12 -15.42
N TYR A 299 -5.65 -0.31 -15.28
CA TYR A 299 -5.18 -1.63 -15.65
C TYR A 299 -3.98 -2.03 -14.80
N TYR A 300 -3.77 -3.33 -14.67
CA TYR A 300 -2.57 -3.88 -14.06
C TYR A 300 -1.49 -4.09 -15.12
N LYS A 301 -0.25 -3.75 -14.78
CA LYS A 301 0.93 -3.90 -15.63
C LYS A 301 1.99 -4.73 -14.93
N GLY A 302 2.29 -5.90 -15.48
CA GLY A 302 3.44 -6.70 -15.04
C GLY A 302 4.75 -6.06 -15.47
N VAL A 303 5.74 -6.02 -14.58
CA VAL A 303 7.11 -5.57 -14.89
C VAL A 303 7.71 -6.46 -15.98
N GLY A 304 8.27 -5.86 -17.02
CA GLY A 304 8.83 -6.56 -18.16
C GLY A 304 7.80 -7.19 -19.12
N GLN A 305 6.50 -6.93 -18.91
CA GLN A 305 5.43 -7.44 -19.77
C GLN A 305 4.86 -6.35 -20.66
N ASP A 306 4.32 -6.72 -21.83
CA ASP A 306 3.62 -5.78 -22.67
C ASP A 306 2.29 -5.35 -22.04
N ARG A 307 1.90 -4.07 -22.25
CA ARG A 307 0.64 -3.51 -21.75
C ARG A 307 -0.58 -4.33 -22.17
N ASP A 308 -0.56 -4.88 -23.37
CA ASP A 308 -1.71 -5.58 -23.96
C ASP A 308 -1.95 -6.97 -23.37
N LYS A 309 -1.02 -7.48 -22.56
CA LYS A 309 -1.27 -8.69 -21.82
C LYS A 309 -2.19 -8.36 -20.64
N GLN A 310 -3.48 -8.55 -20.85
CA GLN A 310 -4.48 -8.44 -19.79
C GLN A 310 -4.25 -9.56 -18.77
N PHE A 311 -3.62 -9.22 -17.66
CA PHE A 311 -3.62 -10.11 -16.51
C PHE A 311 -5.01 -10.09 -15.89
N ARG A 312 -5.56 -11.28 -15.65
CA ARG A 312 -6.86 -11.39 -15.01
C ARG A 312 -6.72 -10.94 -13.57
N THR A 313 -7.34 -9.83 -13.25
CA THR A 313 -7.64 -9.49 -11.86
C THR A 313 -8.74 -10.42 -11.39
N TYR A 314 -8.54 -11.08 -10.26
CA TYR A 314 -9.57 -11.95 -9.70
C TYR A 314 -10.68 -11.08 -9.09
N ASP A 315 -11.89 -11.24 -9.61
CA ASP A 315 -13.09 -10.76 -8.94
C ASP A 315 -13.42 -11.74 -7.80
N MET A 316 -13.03 -11.38 -6.59
CA MET A 316 -13.21 -12.25 -5.43
C MET A 316 -14.68 -12.52 -5.12
N ASN A 317 -15.60 -11.67 -5.52
CA ASN A 317 -17.02 -11.93 -5.39
C ASN A 317 -17.46 -13.07 -6.32
N LYS A 318 -16.89 -13.13 -7.52
CA LYS A 318 -17.13 -14.23 -8.47
C LYS A 318 -16.35 -15.49 -8.12
N VAL A 319 -15.17 -15.37 -7.56
CA VAL A 319 -14.40 -16.53 -7.09
C VAL A 319 -15.14 -17.27 -5.99
N ARG A 320 -15.86 -16.56 -5.11
CA ARG A 320 -16.74 -17.19 -4.11
C ARG A 320 -17.86 -18.03 -4.70
N GLU A 321 -18.39 -17.64 -5.85
CA GLU A 321 -19.42 -18.44 -6.54
C GLU A 321 -18.86 -19.72 -7.16
N PHE A 322 -17.58 -19.72 -7.51
CA PHE A 322 -16.90 -20.85 -8.15
C PHE A 322 -16.24 -21.83 -7.18
N TYR A 323 -15.71 -21.34 -6.06
CA TYR A 323 -15.13 -22.23 -5.05
C TYR A 323 -16.22 -22.81 -4.18
N THR A 324 -16.54 -24.07 -4.45
CA THR A 324 -17.44 -24.83 -3.57
C THR A 324 -16.84 -24.89 -2.17
N PRO A 325 -17.68 -25.03 -1.12
CA PRO A 325 -17.23 -25.23 0.25
C PRO A 325 -16.13 -26.30 0.40
N ALA A 326 -16.14 -27.31 -0.47
CA ALA A 326 -15.13 -28.37 -0.50
C ALA A 326 -13.72 -27.88 -0.85
N VAL A 327 -13.57 -26.90 -1.74
CA VAL A 327 -12.25 -26.34 -2.09
C VAL A 327 -11.74 -25.46 -0.95
N ILE A 328 -12.63 -24.69 -0.33
CA ILE A 328 -12.30 -23.89 0.86
C ILE A 328 -11.88 -24.83 2.00
N GLU A 329 -12.56 -25.94 2.18
CA GLU A 329 -12.21 -26.96 3.17
C GLU A 329 -10.83 -27.58 2.89
N ILE A 330 -10.52 -27.91 1.64
CA ILE A 330 -9.19 -28.42 1.25
C ILE A 330 -8.10 -27.37 1.54
N LEU A 331 -8.31 -26.12 1.19
CA LEU A 331 -7.35 -25.04 1.46
C LEU A 331 -7.20 -24.78 2.95
N SER A 332 -8.28 -24.89 3.74
CA SER A 332 -8.23 -24.75 5.20
C SER A 332 -7.56 -25.91 5.92
N GLN A 333 -7.52 -27.09 5.27
CA GLN A 333 -6.89 -28.30 5.79
C GLN A 333 -5.46 -28.49 5.27
N TRP A 334 -4.99 -27.64 4.36
CA TRP A 334 -3.59 -27.67 3.93
C TRP A 334 -2.70 -27.66 5.18
N PRO A 335 -1.75 -28.60 5.30
CA PRO A 335 -1.01 -28.76 6.53
C PRO A 335 -0.28 -27.45 6.83
N ARG A 336 -0.71 -26.78 7.91
CA ARG A 336 0.10 -25.75 8.53
C ARG A 336 1.43 -26.42 8.86
N ARG A 337 2.54 -25.91 8.37
CA ARG A 337 3.82 -26.30 8.91
C ARG A 337 3.74 -26.09 10.42
N ALA A 338 4.09 -27.11 11.17
CA ALA A 338 4.32 -26.93 12.58
C ALA A 338 5.30 -25.75 12.70
N ASP A 339 4.98 -24.83 13.60
CA ASP A 339 5.84 -23.72 13.95
C ASP A 339 7.23 -24.27 14.27
N ASP A 340 8.14 -24.18 13.33
CA ASP A 340 9.52 -24.64 13.46
C ASP A 340 10.43 -23.55 13.99
N GLY A 341 9.82 -22.43 14.48
CA GLY A 341 10.52 -21.29 15.07
C GLY A 341 11.36 -20.47 14.06
N ALA A 342 11.31 -20.83 12.79
CA ALA A 342 11.77 -19.99 11.70
C ALA A 342 10.62 -19.08 11.32
N GLY A 343 10.44 -18.02 12.06
CA GLY A 343 9.35 -17.08 11.88
C GLY A 343 8.98 -16.96 10.46
N ASP A 344 7.87 -17.35 10.14
CA ASP A 344 7.23 -16.73 9.25
C ASP A 344 6.55 -17.26 8.21
N ASP A 345 5.59 -16.84 8.18
CA ASP A 345 4.88 -16.06 7.16
C ASP A 345 4.95 -16.59 5.73
N TYR A 346 5.80 -17.54 5.46
CA TYR A 346 5.96 -18.09 4.12
C TYR A 346 4.73 -18.82 3.60
N PHE A 347 3.86 -19.28 4.50
CA PHE A 347 2.65 -20.00 4.16
C PHE A 347 1.53 -19.83 5.18
N ASP A 348 1.55 -18.81 5.98
CA ASP A 348 0.35 -18.46 6.69
C ASP A 348 -0.63 -17.84 5.69
N VAL A 349 -1.47 -18.72 5.15
CA VAL A 349 -2.57 -18.36 4.24
C VAL A 349 -3.50 -17.32 4.86
N ALA A 350 -3.27 -16.99 6.10
CA ALA A 350 -4.06 -16.05 6.85
C ALA A 350 -3.41 -14.66 6.99
N ASP A 351 -2.10 -14.56 6.80
CA ASP A 351 -1.37 -13.28 6.68
C ASP A 351 -1.12 -12.93 5.21
N ASN A 352 -1.67 -13.71 4.34
CA ASN A 352 -1.57 -13.60 2.90
C ASN A 352 -2.90 -13.27 2.29
#